data_5b2f9cba42bd956f3df8966d28e36a14
#
_entry.id   5b2f9cba42bd956f3df8966d28e36a14
#
_cell.length_a   1.000
_cell.length_b   1.000
_cell.length_c   1.000
_cell.angle_alpha   90.00
_cell.angle_beta   90.00
_cell.angle_gamma   90.00
#
_symmetry.space_group_name_H-M   'P 1'
#
loop_
_entity.id
_entity.type
_entity.pdbx_description
1 polymer ?
#
loop_
_entity_poly.entity_id
_entity_poly.type
_entity_poly.pdbx_seq_one_letter_code
_entity_poly.pdbx_strand_id
1 'polypeptide(L)'
;MALVGTPINVGTASTTLLTVPLTFEASLHSLILANSNTSSSLDVTLSYFDSSSSAESTFLTTTVSGGSTFTLPKPVNMNGGDKINASATGTGLVALVSSFQNSSTPIARGFVAAGEYTATTTYSVNDLVSYTDGSSYLSRVDSNQGNTPGTNASAWQTYAAIGNTGPVASIT
;
A
#
# COMPACT_ATOMS: atom_id res chain seq x y z
N MET A 1 -15.29 9.21 -3.23
CA MET A 1 -14.02 9.81 -3.69
C MET A 1 -13.97 9.59 -5.20
N ALA A 2 -14.00 10.64 -6.01
CA ALA A 2 -13.94 10.50 -7.46
C ALA A 2 -12.47 10.27 -7.86
N LEU A 3 -12.16 9.13 -8.44
CA LEU A 3 -10.86 8.85 -9.05
C LEU A 3 -10.83 9.55 -10.42
N VAL A 4 -10.17 10.67 -10.49
CA VAL A 4 -9.92 11.36 -11.77
C VAL A 4 -8.57 10.85 -12.28
N GLY A 5 -8.61 9.91 -13.22
CA GLY A 5 -7.41 9.48 -13.92
C GLY A 5 -6.94 10.57 -14.88
N THR A 6 -5.66 10.93 -14.81
CA THR A 6 -5.04 11.79 -15.83
C THR A 6 -4.83 10.98 -17.11
N PRO A 7 -5.23 11.46 -18.29
CA PRO A 7 -4.96 10.78 -19.54
C PRO A 7 -3.45 10.65 -19.80
N ILE A 8 -3.02 9.46 -20.21
CA ILE A 8 -1.63 9.14 -20.51
C ILE A 8 -1.52 8.79 -22.00
N ASN A 9 -0.66 9.47 -22.72
CA ASN A 9 -0.37 9.15 -24.11
C ASN A 9 0.54 7.92 -24.18
N VAL A 10 0.14 6.91 -24.95
CA VAL A 10 0.89 5.68 -25.18
C VAL A 10 1.41 5.68 -26.60
N GLY A 11 2.71 5.48 -26.76
CA GLY A 11 3.39 5.41 -28.06
C GLY A 11 3.98 4.02 -28.31
N THR A 12 4.96 3.96 -29.20
CA THR A 12 5.65 2.70 -29.56
C THR A 12 6.62 2.22 -28.48
N ALA A 13 7.12 3.11 -27.64
CA ALA A 13 7.93 2.76 -26.48
C ALA A 13 7.02 2.35 -25.32
N SER A 14 7.53 1.49 -24.44
CA SER A 14 6.84 1.12 -23.19
C SER A 14 6.60 2.36 -22.33
N THR A 15 5.35 2.58 -21.95
CA THR A 15 4.89 3.71 -21.15
C THR A 15 4.27 3.17 -19.86
N THR A 16 4.74 3.64 -18.72
CA THR A 16 4.16 3.24 -17.42
C THR A 16 2.83 3.97 -17.22
N LEU A 17 1.77 3.20 -17.05
CA LEU A 17 0.40 3.68 -16.82
C LEU A 17 0.09 3.82 -15.33
N LEU A 18 0.61 2.92 -14.50
CA LEU A 18 0.40 2.89 -13.07
C LEU A 18 1.66 2.37 -12.39
N THR A 19 2.09 3.02 -11.33
CA THR A 19 3.08 2.51 -10.38
C THR A 19 2.44 2.51 -8.99
N VAL A 20 2.50 1.37 -8.31
CA VAL A 20 2.05 1.27 -6.92
C VAL A 20 3.18 1.71 -6.01
N PRO A 21 2.98 2.70 -5.13
CA PRO A 21 4.01 3.07 -4.14
C PRO A 21 4.35 1.87 -3.24
N LEU A 22 5.61 1.76 -2.79
CA LEU A 22 6.13 0.60 -2.04
C LEU A 22 5.31 0.24 -0.79
N THR A 23 4.67 1.24 -0.17
CA THR A 23 3.88 1.07 1.06
C THR A 23 2.38 0.93 0.80
N PHE A 24 2.00 0.63 -0.46
CA PHE A 24 0.59 0.49 -0.86
C PHE A 24 0.35 -0.83 -1.57
N GLU A 25 -0.88 -1.29 -1.51
CA GLU A 25 -1.47 -2.25 -2.42
C GLU A 25 -2.48 -1.51 -3.29
N ALA A 26 -2.63 -1.94 -4.53
CA ALA A 26 -3.57 -1.33 -5.44
C ALA A 26 -4.45 -2.38 -6.12
N SER A 27 -5.67 -1.99 -6.44
CA SER A 27 -6.50 -2.70 -7.40
C SER A 27 -6.79 -1.76 -8.57
N LEU A 28 -6.31 -2.11 -9.75
CA LEU A 28 -6.66 -1.43 -11.00
C LEU A 28 -8.09 -1.81 -11.36
N HIS A 29 -9.04 -0.91 -11.11
CA HIS A 29 -10.46 -1.17 -11.36
C HIS A 29 -10.86 -0.97 -12.81
N SER A 30 -10.27 0.01 -13.47
CA SER A 30 -10.58 0.33 -14.84
C SER A 30 -9.34 0.85 -15.57
N LEU A 31 -9.14 0.31 -16.76
CA LEU A 31 -8.20 0.81 -17.76
C LEU A 31 -8.96 0.95 -19.05
N ILE A 32 -9.07 2.17 -19.55
CA ILE A 32 -9.67 2.49 -20.83
C ILE A 32 -8.56 2.92 -21.77
N LEU A 33 -8.48 2.28 -22.92
CA LEU A 33 -7.58 2.63 -24.02
C LEU A 33 -8.41 3.22 -25.14
N ALA A 34 -8.16 4.45 -25.53
CA ALA A 34 -8.86 5.14 -26.61
C ALA A 34 -7.91 5.40 -27.77
N ASN A 35 -8.24 4.95 -28.96
CA ASN A 35 -7.51 5.26 -30.17
C ASN A 35 -8.09 6.51 -30.82
N SER A 36 -7.37 7.61 -30.76
CA SER A 36 -7.78 8.89 -31.35
C SER A 36 -7.57 8.98 -32.86
N ASN A 37 -6.83 8.03 -33.47
CA ASN A 37 -6.80 7.90 -34.91
C ASN A 37 -8.13 7.38 -35.43
N THR A 38 -8.72 8.06 -36.37
CA THR A 38 -10.04 7.63 -36.90
C THR A 38 -9.93 6.62 -38.04
N SER A 39 -8.75 6.48 -38.63
CA SER A 39 -8.53 5.65 -39.85
C SER A 39 -7.61 4.46 -39.66
N SER A 40 -6.91 4.34 -38.54
CA SER A 40 -5.91 3.30 -38.32
C SER A 40 -6.13 2.59 -36.99
N SER A 41 -6.12 1.26 -37.02
CA SER A 41 -6.09 0.45 -35.82
C SER A 41 -4.69 0.45 -35.18
N LEU A 42 -4.63 0.28 -33.87
CA LEU A 42 -3.39 0.14 -33.10
C LEU A 42 -3.41 -1.19 -32.37
N ASP A 43 -2.35 -1.99 -32.52
CA ASP A 43 -2.13 -3.14 -31.66
C ASP A 43 -1.48 -2.64 -30.38
N VAL A 44 -2.04 -3.05 -29.25
CA VAL A 44 -1.64 -2.61 -27.92
C VAL A 44 -1.19 -3.80 -27.10
N THR A 45 -0.05 -3.68 -26.48
CA THR A 45 0.48 -4.65 -25.52
C THR A 45 0.45 -4.05 -24.14
N LEU A 46 -0.18 -4.76 -23.19
CA LEU A 46 -0.15 -4.45 -21.76
C LEU A 46 0.75 -5.46 -21.06
N SER A 47 1.66 -4.96 -20.25
CA SER A 47 2.55 -5.76 -19.42
C SER A 47 2.45 -5.40 -17.95
N TYR A 48 2.72 -6.39 -17.12
CA TYR A 48 2.78 -6.30 -15.68
C TYR A 48 4.23 -6.49 -15.24
N PHE A 49 4.75 -5.51 -14.53
CA PHE A 49 6.03 -5.61 -13.86
C PHE A 49 5.81 -5.99 -12.39
N ASP A 50 6.31 -7.15 -12.01
CA ASP A 50 6.33 -7.64 -10.62
C ASP A 50 7.62 -7.17 -9.94
N SER A 51 7.49 -6.30 -8.97
CA SER A 51 8.62 -5.71 -8.24
C SER A 51 9.36 -6.74 -7.38
N SER A 52 8.66 -7.79 -6.91
CA SER A 52 9.23 -8.81 -6.03
C SER A 52 10.20 -9.74 -6.75
N SER A 53 9.91 -10.04 -8.00
CA SER A 53 10.76 -10.89 -8.88
C SER A 53 11.60 -10.07 -9.85
N SER A 54 11.39 -8.76 -9.93
CA SER A 54 11.96 -7.85 -10.94
C SER A 54 11.71 -8.31 -12.38
N ALA A 55 10.56 -8.95 -12.60
CA ALA A 55 10.18 -9.52 -13.89
C ALA A 55 9.02 -8.76 -14.53
N GLU A 56 9.07 -8.61 -15.84
CA GLU A 56 7.97 -8.05 -16.63
C GLU A 56 7.37 -9.13 -17.52
N SER A 57 6.04 -9.22 -17.53
CA SER A 57 5.29 -10.20 -18.32
C SER A 57 4.14 -9.54 -19.06
N THR A 58 3.99 -9.85 -20.35
CA THR A 58 2.81 -9.45 -21.12
C THR A 58 1.60 -10.25 -20.63
N PHE A 59 0.52 -9.56 -20.25
CA PHE A 59 -0.71 -10.21 -19.81
C PHE A 59 -1.88 -9.99 -20.79
N LEU A 60 -1.76 -9.03 -21.71
CA LEU A 60 -2.78 -8.76 -22.72
C LEU A 60 -2.15 -8.16 -23.97
N THR A 61 -2.59 -8.66 -25.13
CA THR A 61 -2.41 -8.01 -26.43
C THR A 61 -3.80 -7.86 -27.08
N THR A 62 -4.11 -6.67 -27.57
CA THR A 62 -5.40 -6.37 -28.18
C THR A 62 -5.23 -5.34 -29.28
N THR A 63 -6.18 -5.34 -30.23
CA THR A 63 -6.24 -4.31 -31.28
C THR A 63 -7.36 -3.32 -30.95
N VAL A 64 -7.04 -2.02 -30.92
CA VAL A 64 -8.00 -0.94 -30.74
C VAL A 64 -8.24 -0.28 -32.10
N SER A 65 -9.44 -0.49 -32.65
CA SER A 65 -9.81 0.09 -33.96
C SER A 65 -9.79 1.62 -33.92
N GLY A 66 -9.62 2.23 -35.08
CA GLY A 66 -9.62 3.68 -35.21
C GLY A 66 -10.90 4.32 -34.67
N GLY A 67 -10.78 5.36 -33.85
CA GLY A 67 -11.89 6.03 -33.20
C GLY A 67 -12.63 5.23 -32.12
N SER A 68 -12.11 4.06 -31.74
CA SER A 68 -12.74 3.14 -30.77
C SER A 68 -12.01 3.14 -29.43
N THR A 69 -12.67 2.51 -28.45
CA THR A 69 -12.12 2.30 -27.11
C THR A 69 -12.08 0.81 -26.76
N PHE A 70 -11.11 0.43 -25.95
CA PHE A 70 -11.04 -0.86 -25.29
C PHE A 70 -11.07 -0.64 -23.78
N THR A 71 -11.81 -1.47 -23.07
CA THR A 71 -11.85 -1.45 -21.60
C THR A 71 -11.37 -2.79 -21.06
N LEU A 72 -10.46 -2.76 -20.11
CA LEU A 72 -9.96 -3.97 -19.44
C LEU A 72 -11.12 -4.63 -18.67
N PRO A 73 -11.44 -5.91 -18.97
CA PRO A 73 -12.69 -6.53 -18.48
C PRO A 73 -12.65 -6.96 -17.01
N LYS A 74 -11.45 -7.05 -16.42
CA LYS A 74 -11.27 -7.52 -15.03
C LYS A 74 -10.27 -6.63 -14.29
N PRO A 75 -10.47 -6.41 -12.98
CA PRO A 75 -9.50 -5.72 -12.17
C PRO A 75 -8.18 -6.51 -12.06
N VAL A 76 -7.07 -5.79 -11.84
CA VAL A 76 -5.75 -6.36 -11.60
C VAL A 76 -5.29 -5.93 -10.21
N ASN A 77 -5.01 -6.89 -9.34
CA ASN A 77 -4.44 -6.60 -8.02
C ASN A 77 -2.92 -6.51 -8.11
N MET A 78 -2.35 -5.56 -7.39
CA MET A 78 -0.95 -5.18 -7.47
C MET A 78 -0.39 -4.92 -6.07
N ASN A 79 0.87 -5.26 -5.86
CA ASN A 79 1.60 -4.98 -4.62
C ASN A 79 2.46 -3.71 -4.76
N GLY A 80 3.02 -3.26 -3.65
CA GLY A 80 3.93 -2.10 -3.66
C GLY A 80 5.14 -2.31 -4.57
N GLY A 81 5.40 -1.32 -5.42
CA GLY A 81 6.47 -1.37 -6.42
C GLY A 81 6.06 -1.91 -7.78
N ASP A 82 4.93 -2.62 -7.89
CA ASP A 82 4.45 -3.16 -9.16
C ASP A 82 4.03 -2.05 -10.13
N LYS A 83 4.06 -2.39 -11.43
CA LYS A 83 3.70 -1.44 -12.49
C LYS A 83 2.83 -2.09 -13.55
N ILE A 84 1.96 -1.29 -14.15
CA ILE A 84 1.31 -1.59 -15.43
C ILE A 84 1.96 -0.72 -16.50
N ASN A 85 2.45 -1.36 -17.54
CA ASN A 85 3.02 -0.69 -18.69
C ASN A 85 2.18 -0.98 -19.94
N ALA A 86 2.25 -0.07 -20.91
CA ALA A 86 1.61 -0.22 -22.20
C ALA A 86 2.54 0.22 -23.33
N SER A 87 2.42 -0.41 -24.49
CA SER A 87 2.98 0.05 -25.76
C SER A 87 1.97 -0.17 -26.87
N ALA A 88 2.08 0.61 -27.94
CA ALA A 88 1.21 0.50 -29.10
C ALA A 88 2.05 0.49 -30.40
N THR A 89 1.49 -0.01 -31.49
CA THR A 89 2.18 -0.03 -32.81
C THR A 89 2.29 1.34 -33.46
N GLY A 90 1.71 2.39 -32.87
CA GLY A 90 1.75 3.76 -33.37
C GLY A 90 1.39 4.78 -32.31
N THR A 91 1.24 6.03 -32.72
CA THR A 91 0.82 7.15 -31.88
C THR A 91 -0.69 7.34 -31.91
N GLY A 92 -1.25 8.10 -30.95
CA GLY A 92 -2.68 8.39 -30.89
C GLY A 92 -3.47 7.51 -29.93
N LEU A 93 -2.80 6.58 -29.22
CA LEU A 93 -3.44 5.84 -28.12
C LEU A 93 -3.38 6.68 -26.83
N VAL A 94 -4.50 6.80 -26.16
CA VAL A 94 -4.63 7.46 -24.86
C VAL A 94 -5.16 6.43 -23.86
N ALA A 95 -4.48 6.28 -22.74
CA ALA A 95 -4.91 5.45 -21.61
C ALA A 95 -5.50 6.31 -20.50
N LEU A 96 -6.63 5.87 -19.95
CA LEU A 96 -7.24 6.41 -18.74
C LEU A 96 -7.26 5.30 -17.68
N VAL A 97 -6.58 5.55 -16.56
CA VAL A 97 -6.39 4.58 -15.48
C VAL A 97 -7.19 5.00 -14.26
N SER A 98 -7.96 4.08 -13.69
CA SER A 98 -8.62 4.23 -12.40
C SER A 98 -8.21 3.10 -11.48
N SER A 99 -7.56 3.43 -10.37
CA SER A 99 -7.13 2.47 -9.38
C SER A 99 -7.60 2.88 -7.99
N PHE A 100 -7.83 1.88 -7.15
CA PHE A 100 -8.00 2.06 -5.72
C PHE A 100 -6.69 1.63 -5.05
N GLN A 101 -6.13 2.49 -4.23
CA GLN A 101 -4.90 2.20 -3.50
C GLN A 101 -5.20 2.23 -2.00
N ASN A 102 -4.81 1.15 -1.33
CA ASN A 102 -4.79 1.06 0.12
C ASN A 102 -3.35 1.13 0.60
N SER A 103 -3.11 1.85 1.68
CA SER A 103 -1.83 1.75 2.36
C SER A 103 -1.63 0.30 2.81
N SER A 104 -0.55 -0.33 2.34
CA SER A 104 -0.08 -1.62 2.85
C SER A 104 0.77 -1.45 4.12
N THR A 105 1.00 -0.19 4.56
CA THR A 105 1.36 -0.03 5.97
C THR A 105 0.32 -0.80 6.75
N PRO A 106 0.73 -1.81 7.54
CA PRO A 106 -0.24 -2.55 8.35
C PRO A 106 -1.08 -1.49 9.05
N ILE A 107 -2.38 -1.43 8.74
CA ILE A 107 -3.37 -0.80 9.60
C ILE A 107 -2.99 -1.33 10.95
N ALA A 108 -2.50 -0.46 11.79
CA ALA A 108 -1.80 -0.76 13.03
C ALA A 108 -2.06 -2.19 13.43
N ARG A 109 -1.10 -3.08 13.35
CA ARG A 109 -1.24 -4.43 13.94
C ARG A 109 -2.00 -4.18 15.20
N GLY A 110 -3.24 -4.66 15.29
CA GLY A 110 -3.99 -4.55 16.52
C GLY A 110 -3.01 -4.96 17.60
N PHE A 111 -2.94 -4.23 18.70
CA PHE A 111 -1.98 -4.44 19.77
C PHE A 111 -1.68 -5.92 19.95
N VAL A 112 -0.42 -6.30 19.79
CA VAL A 112 0.01 -7.68 20.05
C VAL A 112 0.36 -7.73 21.53
N ALA A 113 -0.45 -8.45 22.32
CA ALA A 113 -0.14 -8.65 23.72
C ALA A 113 1.16 -9.46 23.83
N ALA A 114 2.24 -8.79 24.19
CA ALA A 114 3.58 -9.38 24.33
C ALA A 114 3.90 -9.81 25.78
N GLY A 115 2.92 -9.69 26.70
CA GLY A 115 3.08 -10.10 28.09
C GLY A 115 3.82 -9.07 28.95
N GLU A 116 4.55 -9.56 29.95
CA GLU A 116 5.35 -8.70 30.82
C GLU A 116 6.66 -8.30 30.12
N TYR A 117 7.07 -7.05 30.31
CA TYR A 117 8.32 -6.54 29.73
C TYR A 117 9.53 -7.31 30.28
N THR A 118 10.43 -7.69 29.38
CA THR A 118 11.76 -8.18 29.73
C THR A 118 12.82 -7.45 28.88
N ALA A 119 13.93 -7.06 29.50
CA ALA A 119 15.00 -6.31 28.82
C ALA A 119 15.71 -7.10 27.70
N THR A 120 15.58 -8.41 27.71
CA THR A 120 16.23 -9.32 26.74
C THR A 120 15.35 -9.63 25.54
N THR A 121 14.05 -9.35 25.60
CA THR A 121 13.11 -9.55 24.49
C THR A 121 13.20 -8.39 23.49
N THR A 122 13.16 -8.72 22.21
CA THR A 122 13.05 -7.74 21.12
C THR A 122 11.58 -7.55 20.78
N TYR A 123 11.07 -6.34 20.93
CA TYR A 123 9.69 -5.97 20.62
C TYR A 123 9.59 -5.29 19.26
N SER A 124 8.48 -5.48 18.61
CA SER A 124 8.10 -4.81 17.36
C SER A 124 7.17 -3.62 17.64
N VAL A 125 7.04 -2.74 16.69
CA VAL A 125 6.05 -1.65 16.78
C VAL A 125 4.66 -2.23 17.06
N ASN A 126 3.90 -1.60 17.98
CA ASN A 126 2.59 -2.04 18.48
C ASN A 126 2.57 -3.29 19.39
N ASP A 127 3.71 -3.81 19.81
CA ASP A 127 3.72 -4.78 20.91
C ASP A 127 3.33 -4.09 22.22
N LEU A 128 2.32 -4.65 22.88
CA LEU A 128 1.80 -4.16 24.17
C LEU A 128 2.39 -5.00 25.30
N VAL A 129 3.07 -4.34 26.22
CA VAL A 129 3.66 -4.98 27.40
C VAL A 129 3.05 -4.44 28.68
N SER A 130 2.97 -5.26 29.72
CA SER A 130 2.79 -4.80 31.09
C SER A 130 4.16 -4.54 31.72
N TYR A 131 4.22 -3.56 32.62
CA TYR A 131 5.45 -3.21 33.33
C TYR A 131 5.26 -3.22 34.85
N THR A 132 6.35 -3.32 35.58
CA THR A 132 6.34 -3.46 37.05
C THR A 132 5.73 -2.28 37.81
N ASP A 133 5.59 -1.12 37.13
CA ASP A 133 4.88 0.06 37.67
C ASP A 133 3.34 -0.08 37.61
N GLY A 134 2.84 -1.20 37.11
CA GLY A 134 1.43 -1.48 36.93
C GLY A 134 0.79 -0.85 35.68
N SER A 135 1.57 -0.15 34.87
CA SER A 135 1.14 0.44 33.60
C SER A 135 1.35 -0.51 32.43
N SER A 136 0.67 -0.22 31.32
CA SER A 136 0.88 -0.89 30.05
C SER A 136 1.49 0.08 29.05
N TYR A 137 2.41 -0.43 28.24
CA TYR A 137 3.17 0.36 27.27
C TYR A 137 3.14 -0.28 25.90
N LEU A 138 3.07 0.56 24.88
CA LEU A 138 3.08 0.17 23.48
C LEU A 138 4.44 0.50 22.87
N SER A 139 5.07 -0.48 22.21
CA SER A 139 6.29 -0.23 21.45
C SER A 139 6.03 0.68 20.27
N ARG A 140 6.84 1.73 20.11
CA ARG A 140 6.76 2.71 19.02
C ARG A 140 7.71 2.40 17.86
N VAL A 141 8.64 1.50 18.08
CA VAL A 141 9.69 1.17 17.12
C VAL A 141 9.86 -0.34 16.99
N ASP A 142 10.35 -0.78 15.85
CA ASP A 142 10.78 -2.14 15.64
C ASP A 142 12.18 -2.36 16.28
N SER A 143 12.50 -3.62 16.55
CA SER A 143 13.76 -4.01 17.20
C SER A 143 14.00 -3.31 18.55
N ASN A 144 12.91 -3.04 19.27
CA ASN A 144 12.94 -2.39 20.58
C ASN A 144 13.42 -3.40 21.63
N GLN A 145 14.70 -3.33 21.99
CA GLN A 145 15.31 -4.19 23.01
C GLN A 145 16.10 -3.35 24.01
N GLY A 146 16.05 -3.71 25.26
CA GLY A 146 16.81 -3.02 26.34
C GLY A 146 16.27 -1.63 26.72
N ASN A 147 15.28 -1.09 26.02
CA ASN A 147 14.65 0.18 26.39
C ASN A 147 13.60 -0.07 27.48
N THR A 148 13.77 0.55 28.63
CA THR A 148 12.83 0.39 29.74
C THR A 148 11.55 1.21 29.52
N PRO A 149 10.34 0.58 29.62
CA PRO A 149 9.08 1.30 29.57
C PRO A 149 9.01 2.40 30.63
N GLY A 150 8.37 3.53 30.29
CA GLY A 150 8.24 4.68 31.19
C GLY A 150 9.45 5.61 31.25
N THR A 151 10.64 5.15 30.85
CA THR A 151 11.87 5.96 30.87
C THR A 151 12.30 6.44 29.48
N ASN A 152 11.91 5.76 28.43
CA ASN A 152 12.24 6.09 27.05
C ASN A 152 10.99 6.34 26.20
N ALA A 153 10.55 7.59 26.15
CA ALA A 153 9.35 8.00 25.42
C ALA A 153 9.47 7.89 23.88
N SER A 154 10.69 7.77 23.33
CA SER A 154 10.88 7.52 21.89
C SER A 154 10.64 6.05 21.53
N ALA A 155 10.92 5.13 22.44
CA ALA A 155 10.74 3.69 22.24
C ALA A 155 9.39 3.18 22.74
N TRP A 156 8.80 3.81 23.76
CA TRP A 156 7.56 3.38 24.39
C TRP A 156 6.53 4.50 24.51
N GLN A 157 5.29 4.16 24.28
CA GLN A 157 4.14 5.01 24.56
C GLN A 157 3.33 4.39 25.70
N THR A 158 2.98 5.19 26.72
CA THR A 158 2.03 4.74 27.74
C THR A 158 0.67 4.50 27.08
N TYR A 159 0.16 3.29 27.19
CA TYR A 159 -1.14 2.89 26.69
C TYR A 159 -2.21 3.00 27.76
N ALA A 160 -1.95 2.43 28.94
CA ALA A 160 -2.77 2.57 30.12
C ALA A 160 -1.85 2.82 31.33
N ALA A 161 -2.00 3.95 31.97
CA ALA A 161 -1.35 4.23 33.24
C ALA A 161 -2.12 3.55 34.37
N ILE A 162 -1.38 3.12 35.41
CA ILE A 162 -2.04 2.70 36.65
C ILE A 162 -2.94 3.84 37.15
N GLY A 163 -4.20 3.55 37.36
CA GLY A 163 -5.11 4.53 37.92
C GLY A 163 -4.57 5.00 39.29
N ASN A 164 -4.45 6.32 39.46
CA ASN A 164 -4.11 6.87 40.76
C ASN A 164 -5.17 6.38 41.74
N THR A 165 -4.87 5.40 42.57
CA THR A 165 -5.73 4.98 43.66
C THR A 165 -5.79 6.19 44.59
N GLY A 166 -6.79 7.04 44.39
CA GLY A 166 -7.09 8.12 45.35
C GLY A 166 -7.14 7.54 46.75
N PRO A 167 -6.85 8.34 47.78
CA PRO A 167 -6.82 7.86 49.16
C PRO A 167 -8.12 7.12 49.48
N VAL A 168 -7.99 5.83 49.86
CA VAL A 168 -9.13 5.05 50.31
C VAL A 168 -9.69 5.80 51.53
N ALA A 169 -10.86 6.42 51.38
CA ALA A 169 -11.52 7.04 52.54
C ALA A 169 -11.76 5.93 53.58
N SER A 170 -11.02 5.99 54.66
CA SER A 170 -11.26 5.11 55.82
C SER A 170 -12.64 5.43 56.35
N ILE A 171 -13.56 4.52 56.23
CA ILE A 171 -14.87 4.59 56.85
C ILE A 171 -14.65 4.10 58.28
N THR A 172 -14.62 5.03 59.24
CA THR A 172 -14.70 4.77 60.66
C THR A 172 -16.14 4.78 61.11
#